data_022db16f502f210442c2c4a8b7b28974
#
_entry.id   022db16f502f210442c2c4a8b7b28974
#
_cell.length_a   1.000
_cell.length_b   1.000
_cell.length_c   1.000
_cell.angle_alpha   90.00
_cell.angle_beta   90.00
_cell.angle_gamma   90.00
#
_symmetry.space_group_name_H-M   'P 1'
#
loop_
_entity.id
_entity.type
_entity.pdbx_description
1 polymer ?
#
loop_
_entity_poly.entity_id
_entity_poly.type
_entity_poly.pdbx_seq_one_letter_code
_entity_poly.pdbx_strand_id
1 'polypeptide(L)'
;MFPWTKSFVENHNKFEPKTIFFGSEGANVVAVVDLLIKKLISQIDEKDYHNLALDQIASPNFYLLKADEGKSFITMDQLRAPKDFLTLNTSKNRVLYIQSAEQIRIDGYNALLKVSEEANENIYIIIATSNLNAVPATILSRFHKVKIAKPSPEEVMIYAKDKGINSEQGVMEFISYNPWILEDHNEKILDALHGFGKQISDKKISSKDRLELDTFVDYLIFKRKKKVNGTEARDNLQKILELNDIKKSLNSPNNLSIDIAKLRITSCL
;
A
#
# COMPACT_ATOMS: atom_id res chain seq x y z
N MET A 1 7.97 8.13 -10.41
CA MET A 1 8.41 7.98 -8.99
C MET A 1 8.31 9.34 -8.30
N PHE A 2 7.69 9.38 -7.11
CA PHE A 2 7.56 10.61 -6.33
C PHE A 2 8.90 11.08 -5.75
N PRO A 3 9.10 12.41 -5.59
CA PRO A 3 10.37 12.96 -5.05
C PRO A 3 10.74 12.40 -3.67
N TRP A 4 9.75 12.28 -2.76
CA TRP A 4 9.95 11.72 -1.41
C TRP A 4 10.32 10.24 -1.42
N THR A 5 9.72 9.45 -2.33
CA THR A 5 10.08 8.04 -2.53
C THR A 5 11.51 7.93 -3.07
N LYS A 6 11.86 8.75 -4.06
CA LYS A 6 13.19 8.80 -4.66
C LYS A 6 14.25 9.09 -3.61
N SER A 7 14.06 10.16 -2.83
CA SER A 7 14.98 10.54 -1.75
C SER A 7 15.17 9.42 -0.73
N PHE A 8 14.11 8.73 -0.30
CA PHE A 8 14.21 7.61 0.62
C PHE A 8 15.03 6.45 0.03
N VAL A 9 14.74 6.05 -1.22
CA VAL A 9 15.43 4.94 -1.91
C VAL A 9 16.92 5.27 -2.15
N GLU A 10 17.24 6.50 -2.56
CA GLU A 10 18.62 6.91 -2.80
C GLU A 10 19.47 6.93 -1.52
N ASN A 11 18.90 7.39 -0.41
CA ASN A 11 19.60 7.52 0.87
C ASN A 11 19.65 6.21 1.67
N HIS A 12 18.80 5.23 1.38
CA HIS A 12 18.80 3.95 2.08
C HIS A 12 19.82 2.98 1.44
N ASN A 13 21.02 2.91 2.01
CA ASN A 13 22.14 2.11 1.48
C ASN A 13 22.57 0.97 2.41
N LYS A 14 21.99 0.88 3.61
CA LYS A 14 22.33 -0.16 4.58
C LYS A 14 21.10 -0.98 4.92
N PHE A 15 21.22 -2.30 4.77
CA PHE A 15 20.19 -3.26 5.13
C PHE A 15 20.67 -4.12 6.30
N GLU A 16 19.83 -4.27 7.30
CA GLU A 16 20.05 -5.26 8.33
C GLU A 16 19.50 -6.63 7.87
N PRO A 17 20.08 -7.76 8.32
CA PRO A 17 19.73 -9.10 7.84
C PRO A 17 18.24 -9.44 7.95
N LYS A 18 17.56 -8.92 8.97
CA LYS A 18 16.12 -9.11 9.19
C LYS A 18 15.46 -7.76 9.34
N THR A 19 14.78 -7.28 8.30
CA THR A 19 14.20 -5.92 8.28
C THR A 19 12.72 -5.95 7.96
N ILE A 20 11.93 -5.19 8.74
CA ILE A 20 10.54 -4.85 8.42
C ILE A 20 10.48 -3.39 8.05
N PHE A 21 10.11 -3.11 6.81
CA PHE A 21 9.72 -1.77 6.38
C PHE A 21 8.23 -1.59 6.64
N PHE A 22 7.87 -0.51 7.30
CA PHE A 22 6.49 -0.21 7.62
C PHE A 22 6.15 1.26 7.47
N GLY A 23 4.88 1.55 7.25
CA GLY A 23 4.37 2.92 7.16
C GLY A 23 2.86 2.93 7.32
N SER A 24 2.29 4.12 7.44
CA SER A 24 0.83 4.28 7.41
C SER A 24 0.29 4.19 5.98
N GLU A 25 -1.00 4.00 5.86
CA GLU A 25 -1.72 4.17 4.60
C GLU A 25 -1.34 5.51 3.94
N GLY A 26 -1.03 5.49 2.64
CA GLY A 26 -0.50 6.65 1.90
C GLY A 26 1.01 6.83 1.91
N ALA A 27 1.77 6.01 2.68
CA ALA A 27 3.23 5.95 2.56
C ALA A 27 3.71 5.08 1.38
N ASN A 28 2.79 4.36 0.73
CA ASN A 28 3.05 3.45 -0.39
C ASN A 28 4.22 2.47 -0.13
N VAL A 29 4.19 1.85 1.06
CA VAL A 29 5.30 1.05 1.61
C VAL A 29 5.78 0.00 0.62
N VAL A 30 4.85 -0.77 0.05
CA VAL A 30 5.18 -1.87 -0.88
C VAL A 30 5.96 -1.33 -2.08
N ALA A 31 5.46 -0.29 -2.74
CA ALA A 31 6.12 0.29 -3.92
C ALA A 31 7.51 0.86 -3.59
N VAL A 32 7.66 1.49 -2.42
CA VAL A 32 8.98 1.99 -1.97
C VAL A 32 9.94 0.84 -1.73
N VAL A 33 9.50 -0.23 -1.06
CA VAL A 33 10.33 -1.39 -0.77
C VAL A 33 10.66 -2.16 -2.04
N ASP A 34 9.73 -2.29 -2.98
CA ASP A 34 9.98 -2.90 -4.29
C ASP A 34 11.17 -2.24 -5.02
N LEU A 35 11.25 -0.90 -4.96
CA LEU A 35 12.39 -0.16 -5.53
C LEU A 35 13.69 -0.39 -4.76
N LEU A 36 13.62 -0.47 -3.43
CA LEU A 36 14.78 -0.81 -2.60
C LEU A 36 15.30 -2.21 -2.90
N ILE A 37 14.40 -3.18 -3.07
CA ILE A 37 14.75 -4.56 -3.43
C ILE A 37 15.41 -4.61 -4.80
N LYS A 38 14.86 -3.93 -5.81
CA LYS A 38 15.49 -3.84 -7.15
C LYS A 38 16.91 -3.27 -7.06
N LYS A 39 17.08 -2.18 -6.30
CA LYS A 39 18.40 -1.59 -6.05
C LYS A 39 19.37 -2.59 -5.39
N LEU A 40 18.93 -3.27 -4.34
CA LEU A 40 19.75 -4.22 -3.60
C LEU A 40 20.15 -5.43 -4.47
N ILE A 41 19.21 -6.03 -5.18
CA ILE A 41 19.48 -7.17 -6.07
C ILE A 41 20.36 -6.77 -7.25
N SER A 42 20.16 -5.56 -7.81
CA SER A 42 21.04 -5.04 -8.86
C SER A 42 22.50 -4.93 -8.39
N GLN A 43 22.72 -4.54 -7.13
CA GLN A 43 24.06 -4.49 -6.53
C GLN A 43 24.65 -5.88 -6.29
N ILE A 44 23.85 -6.85 -5.82
CA ILE A 44 24.30 -8.22 -5.53
C ILE A 44 24.69 -8.95 -6.83
N ASP A 45 23.87 -8.80 -7.87
CA ASP A 45 24.03 -9.51 -9.13
C ASP A 45 24.93 -8.77 -10.14
N GLU A 46 25.24 -7.50 -9.86
CA GLU A 46 25.94 -6.60 -10.80
C GLU A 46 25.18 -6.45 -12.14
N LYS A 47 23.84 -6.38 -12.04
CA LYS A 47 22.91 -6.27 -13.18
C LYS A 47 21.87 -5.21 -12.90
N ASP A 48 21.36 -4.56 -13.95
CA ASP A 48 20.26 -3.60 -13.81
C ASP A 48 18.90 -4.28 -13.93
N TYR A 49 18.10 -4.18 -12.85
CA TYR A 49 16.74 -4.70 -12.79
C TYR A 49 15.67 -3.59 -12.69
N HIS A 50 16.04 -2.34 -12.89
CA HIS A 50 15.16 -1.18 -12.65
C HIS A 50 13.85 -1.25 -13.44
N ASN A 51 13.91 -1.70 -14.70
CA ASN A 51 12.77 -1.72 -15.62
C ASN A 51 11.95 -3.02 -15.57
N LEU A 52 12.36 -4.00 -14.76
CA LEU A 52 11.64 -5.27 -14.64
C LEU A 52 10.64 -5.22 -13.47
N ALA A 53 9.50 -5.93 -13.60
CA ALA A 53 8.69 -6.25 -12.44
C ALA A 53 9.44 -7.25 -11.54
N LEU A 54 9.20 -7.25 -10.22
CA LEU A 54 9.93 -8.11 -9.29
C LEU A 54 9.77 -9.60 -9.59
N ASP A 55 8.61 -10.03 -10.05
CA ASP A 55 8.32 -11.40 -10.45
C ASP A 55 8.96 -11.82 -11.78
N GLN A 56 9.49 -10.86 -12.53
CA GLN A 56 10.27 -11.10 -13.76
C GLN A 56 11.78 -11.17 -13.52
N ILE A 57 12.25 -10.88 -12.29
CA ILE A 57 13.66 -10.93 -11.94
C ILE A 57 14.08 -12.38 -11.80
N ALA A 58 14.78 -12.89 -12.80
CA ALA A 58 15.41 -14.21 -12.76
C ALA A 58 16.81 -14.12 -12.14
N SER A 59 16.90 -14.23 -10.81
CA SER A 59 18.14 -14.21 -10.04
C SER A 59 18.21 -15.38 -9.07
N PRO A 60 19.33 -16.11 -8.99
CA PRO A 60 19.53 -17.14 -7.96
C PRO A 60 19.68 -16.54 -6.56
N ASN A 61 19.87 -15.22 -6.46
CA ASN A 61 20.07 -14.50 -5.21
C ASN A 61 18.79 -13.78 -4.73
N PHE A 62 17.67 -13.98 -5.41
CA PHE A 62 16.39 -13.33 -5.08
C PHE A 62 15.24 -14.32 -5.00
N TYR A 63 14.46 -14.23 -3.94
CA TYR A 63 13.22 -14.98 -3.76
C TYR A 63 12.09 -14.02 -3.36
N LEU A 64 11.08 -13.89 -4.22
CA LEU A 64 9.89 -13.11 -3.95
C LEU A 64 8.80 -14.01 -3.35
N LEU A 65 8.31 -13.64 -2.18
CA LEU A 65 7.19 -14.29 -1.52
C LEU A 65 5.98 -13.36 -1.50
N LYS A 66 4.98 -13.69 -2.29
CA LYS A 66 3.69 -13.00 -2.38
C LYS A 66 2.56 -14.02 -2.57
N ALA A 67 1.32 -13.64 -2.30
CA ALA A 67 0.18 -14.48 -2.64
C ALA A 67 0.08 -14.68 -4.15
N ASP A 68 -0.37 -15.86 -4.57
CA ASP A 68 -0.66 -16.16 -5.98
C ASP A 68 -1.75 -15.21 -6.51
N GLU A 69 -1.76 -15.03 -7.82
CA GLU A 69 -2.78 -14.22 -8.48
C GLU A 69 -4.20 -14.72 -8.14
N GLY A 70 -5.07 -13.79 -7.76
CA GLY A 70 -6.44 -14.10 -7.31
C GLY A 70 -6.57 -14.66 -5.90
N LYS A 71 -5.46 -14.84 -5.16
CA LYS A 71 -5.48 -15.26 -3.74
C LYS A 71 -5.18 -14.08 -2.81
N SER A 72 -5.85 -14.07 -1.66
CA SER A 72 -5.65 -13.03 -0.64
C SER A 72 -4.51 -13.34 0.33
N PHE A 73 -4.06 -14.59 0.42
CA PHE A 73 -3.09 -15.03 1.40
C PHE A 73 -2.00 -15.93 0.80
N ILE A 74 -0.80 -15.81 1.36
CA ILE A 74 0.33 -16.70 1.12
C ILE A 74 0.03 -18.05 1.80
N THR A 75 0.17 -19.15 1.07
CA THR A 75 -0.07 -20.49 1.59
C THR A 75 1.07 -20.97 2.48
N MET A 76 0.81 -21.99 3.32
CA MET A 76 1.85 -22.61 4.17
C MET A 76 2.98 -23.22 3.33
N ASP A 77 2.65 -23.79 2.17
CA ASP A 77 3.65 -24.40 1.29
C ASP A 77 4.54 -23.31 0.66
N GLN A 78 3.97 -22.17 0.26
CA GLN A 78 4.75 -21.03 -0.20
C GLN A 78 5.68 -20.47 0.89
N LEU A 79 5.24 -20.44 2.16
CA LEU A 79 6.07 -19.99 3.28
C LEU A 79 7.23 -20.94 3.59
N ARG A 80 7.09 -22.24 3.30
CA ARG A 80 8.13 -23.26 3.50
C ARG A 80 9.05 -23.44 2.29
N ALA A 81 8.56 -23.10 1.10
CA ALA A 81 9.29 -23.29 -0.17
C ALA A 81 10.70 -22.66 -0.20
N PRO A 82 10.97 -21.47 0.41
CA PRO A 82 12.29 -20.88 0.39
C PRO A 82 13.33 -21.57 1.31
N LYS A 83 13.01 -22.68 1.96
CA LYS A 83 13.94 -23.35 2.89
C LYS A 83 15.30 -23.64 2.28
N ASP A 84 15.34 -24.29 1.12
CA ASP A 84 16.60 -24.62 0.44
C ASP A 84 17.35 -23.36 -0.02
N PHE A 85 16.60 -22.35 -0.46
CA PHE A 85 17.16 -21.04 -0.79
C PHE A 85 17.85 -20.39 0.41
N LEU A 86 17.31 -20.53 1.62
CA LEU A 86 17.81 -19.89 2.83
C LEU A 86 18.98 -20.65 3.49
N THR A 87 19.07 -21.96 3.30
CA THR A 87 20.11 -22.82 3.91
C THR A 87 21.28 -23.09 2.98
N LEU A 88 21.14 -22.86 1.67
CA LEU A 88 22.23 -23.07 0.72
C LEU A 88 23.39 -22.10 0.99
N ASN A 89 24.59 -22.64 1.17
CA ASN A 89 25.78 -21.83 1.39
C ASN A 89 26.33 -21.26 0.08
N THR A 90 26.39 -19.92 -0.01
CA THR A 90 26.86 -19.18 -1.17
C THR A 90 27.79 -18.05 -0.77
N SER A 91 28.67 -17.62 -1.64
CA SER A 91 29.58 -16.48 -1.41
C SER A 91 28.88 -15.11 -1.57
N LYS A 92 27.75 -15.06 -2.28
CA LYS A 92 26.98 -13.82 -2.50
C LYS A 92 25.85 -13.69 -1.48
N ASN A 93 25.54 -12.48 -1.13
CA ASN A 93 24.34 -12.17 -0.35
C ASN A 93 23.09 -12.55 -1.16
N ARG A 94 22.00 -12.90 -0.45
CA ARG A 94 20.71 -13.24 -1.04
C ARG A 94 19.57 -12.54 -0.33
N VAL A 95 18.46 -12.37 -1.02
CA VAL A 95 17.31 -11.63 -0.51
C VAL A 95 16.06 -12.48 -0.61
N LEU A 96 15.44 -12.76 0.53
CA LEU A 96 14.04 -13.19 0.62
C LEU A 96 13.18 -11.94 0.88
N TYR A 97 12.32 -11.60 -0.04
CA TYR A 97 11.40 -10.48 0.10
C TYR A 97 9.96 -10.96 0.24
N ILE A 98 9.32 -10.60 1.34
CA ILE A 98 7.90 -10.80 1.59
C ILE A 98 7.19 -9.48 1.30
N GLN A 99 6.51 -9.41 0.17
CA GLN A 99 5.98 -8.17 -0.39
C GLN A 99 4.88 -7.53 0.46
N SER A 100 4.09 -8.35 1.20
CA SER A 100 3.04 -7.83 2.08
C SER A 100 2.84 -8.77 3.26
N ALA A 101 3.12 -8.28 4.46
CA ALA A 101 2.89 -9.05 5.69
C ALA A 101 1.39 -9.33 5.93
N GLU A 102 0.51 -8.48 5.42
CA GLU A 102 -0.94 -8.61 5.50
C GLU A 102 -1.46 -9.88 4.80
N GLN A 103 -0.68 -10.42 3.87
CA GLN A 103 -0.98 -11.68 3.18
C GLN A 103 -0.56 -12.92 3.97
N ILE A 104 0.09 -12.77 5.13
CA ILE A 104 0.47 -13.89 6.01
C ILE A 104 -0.62 -14.11 7.05
N ARG A 105 -1.15 -15.32 7.13
CA ARG A 105 -2.07 -15.71 8.21
C ARG A 105 -1.29 -15.91 9.52
N ILE A 106 -2.00 -15.85 10.65
CA ILE A 106 -1.38 -15.96 12.00
C ILE A 106 -0.56 -17.26 12.15
N ASP A 107 -1.07 -18.38 11.66
CA ASP A 107 -0.37 -19.67 11.66
C ASP A 107 0.89 -19.67 10.77
N GLY A 108 0.89 -18.89 9.68
CA GLY A 108 2.01 -18.73 8.77
C GLY A 108 3.22 -18.03 9.39
N TYR A 109 3.01 -17.14 10.34
CA TYR A 109 4.13 -16.46 11.04
C TYR A 109 5.01 -17.42 11.83
N ASN A 110 4.46 -18.54 12.34
CA ASN A 110 5.26 -19.56 13.02
C ASN A 110 6.20 -20.30 12.05
N ALA A 111 5.75 -20.52 10.81
CA ALA A 111 6.61 -21.09 9.75
C ALA A 111 7.71 -20.10 9.35
N LEU A 112 7.35 -18.82 9.20
CA LEU A 112 8.32 -17.76 8.90
C LEU A 112 9.38 -17.61 9.99
N LEU A 113 9.01 -17.71 11.26
CA LEU A 113 9.98 -17.68 12.37
C LEU A 113 11.03 -18.79 12.23
N LYS A 114 10.58 -20.04 12.05
CA LYS A 114 11.49 -21.19 11.88
C LYS A 114 12.42 -20.97 10.68
N VAL A 115 11.85 -20.62 9.53
CA VAL A 115 12.60 -20.34 8.30
C VAL A 115 13.62 -19.22 8.51
N SER A 116 13.26 -18.16 9.26
CA SER A 116 14.16 -17.04 9.56
C SER A 116 15.27 -17.37 10.56
N GLU A 117 15.04 -18.35 11.44
CA GLU A 117 16.04 -18.81 12.43
C GLU A 117 17.06 -19.78 11.79
N GLU A 118 16.64 -20.55 10.80
CA GLU A 118 17.48 -21.47 10.02
C GLU A 118 18.29 -20.78 8.91
N ALA A 119 18.00 -19.51 8.60
CA ALA A 119 18.63 -18.77 7.53
C ALA A 119 20.12 -18.48 7.79
N ASN A 120 20.97 -18.60 6.76
CA ASN A 120 22.38 -18.27 6.82
C ASN A 120 22.62 -16.75 7.03
N GLU A 121 23.79 -16.37 7.51
CA GLU A 121 24.15 -14.97 7.83
C GLU A 121 24.17 -14.03 6.60
N ASN A 122 24.41 -14.58 5.42
CA ASN A 122 24.43 -13.83 4.16
C ASN A 122 23.05 -13.63 3.53
N ILE A 123 21.96 -13.81 4.30
CA ILE A 123 20.60 -13.67 3.81
C ILE A 123 19.89 -12.45 4.42
N TYR A 124 19.38 -11.61 3.56
CA TYR A 124 18.45 -10.55 3.92
C TYR A 124 17.02 -11.07 3.85
N ILE A 125 16.30 -11.05 4.96
CA ILE A 125 14.86 -11.31 5.02
C ILE A 125 14.18 -9.97 5.20
N ILE A 126 13.49 -9.53 4.16
CA ILE A 126 12.85 -8.21 4.11
C ILE A 126 11.34 -8.38 4.03
N ILE A 127 10.61 -7.66 4.86
CA ILE A 127 9.15 -7.69 4.93
C ILE A 127 8.65 -6.27 4.74
N ALA A 128 7.64 -6.07 3.89
CA ALA A 128 6.89 -4.82 3.80
C ALA A 128 5.51 -4.95 4.46
N THR A 129 5.07 -3.92 5.18
CA THR A 129 3.73 -3.87 5.79
C THR A 129 3.20 -2.44 5.87
N SER A 130 1.93 -2.25 5.56
CA SER A 130 1.19 -1.02 5.83
C SER A 130 0.57 -1.01 7.24
N ASN A 131 0.54 -2.17 7.93
CA ASN A 131 -0.04 -2.33 9.25
C ASN A 131 0.86 -3.13 10.19
N LEU A 132 1.79 -2.43 10.86
CA LEU A 132 2.72 -3.05 11.79
C LEU A 132 2.02 -3.79 12.94
N ASN A 133 0.82 -3.35 13.33
CA ASN A 133 0.06 -3.97 14.42
C ASN A 133 -0.51 -5.36 14.05
N ALA A 134 -0.61 -5.68 12.76
CA ALA A 134 -1.00 -7.01 12.30
C ALA A 134 0.14 -8.04 12.38
N VAL A 135 1.39 -7.58 12.57
CA VAL A 135 2.55 -8.45 12.66
C VAL A 135 2.74 -8.90 14.12
N PRO A 136 2.83 -10.21 14.41
CA PRO A 136 3.01 -10.72 15.77
C PRO A 136 4.26 -10.18 16.47
N ALA A 137 4.17 -9.95 17.78
CA ALA A 137 5.27 -9.45 18.61
C ALA A 137 6.53 -10.34 18.53
N THR A 138 6.36 -11.65 18.33
CA THR A 138 7.44 -12.62 18.13
C THR A 138 8.30 -12.36 16.89
N ILE A 139 7.69 -11.86 15.81
CA ILE A 139 8.41 -11.39 14.62
C ILE A 139 9.02 -10.01 14.90
N LEU A 140 8.24 -9.09 15.45
CA LEU A 140 8.69 -7.71 15.71
C LEU A 140 9.91 -7.63 16.64
N SER A 141 10.08 -8.60 17.54
CA SER A 141 11.24 -8.67 18.46
C SER A 141 12.53 -9.11 17.78
N ARG A 142 12.46 -9.75 16.61
CA ARG A 142 13.59 -10.31 15.87
C ARG A 142 14.00 -9.51 14.64
N PHE A 143 13.17 -8.60 14.23
CA PHE A 143 13.38 -7.83 13.01
C PHE A 143 13.68 -6.35 13.34
N HIS A 144 14.65 -5.79 12.64
CA HIS A 144 14.88 -4.35 12.62
C HIS A 144 13.70 -3.64 11.93
N LYS A 145 13.22 -2.56 12.53
CA LYS A 145 12.03 -1.83 12.07
C LYS A 145 12.45 -0.53 11.42
N VAL A 146 12.15 -0.37 10.14
CA VAL A 146 12.41 0.85 9.35
C VAL A 146 11.10 1.50 8.96
N LYS A 147 10.86 2.71 9.46
CA LYS A 147 9.65 3.45 9.13
C LYS A 147 9.81 4.21 7.82
N ILE A 148 8.89 3.98 6.88
CA ILE A 148 8.71 4.81 5.70
C ILE A 148 7.74 5.92 6.06
N ALA A 149 8.21 7.16 6.02
CA ALA A 149 7.38 8.31 6.32
C ALA A 149 6.37 8.55 5.20
N LYS A 150 5.13 8.89 5.57
CA LYS A 150 4.17 9.47 4.64
C LYS A 150 4.64 10.87 4.28
N PRO A 151 4.54 11.30 3.00
CA PRO A 151 4.82 12.68 2.65
C PRO A 151 3.90 13.65 3.40
N SER A 152 4.38 14.84 3.68
CA SER A 152 3.54 15.88 4.25
C SER A 152 2.50 16.35 3.22
N PRO A 153 1.33 16.84 3.64
CA PRO A 153 0.35 17.41 2.72
C PRO A 153 0.93 18.54 1.86
N GLU A 154 1.87 19.31 2.40
CA GLU A 154 2.55 20.40 1.70
C GLU A 154 3.44 19.88 0.56
N GLU A 155 4.23 18.83 0.80
CA GLU A 155 5.05 18.18 -0.24
C GLU A 155 4.20 17.66 -1.38
N VAL A 156 3.07 17.00 -1.05
CA VAL A 156 2.14 16.47 -2.05
C VAL A 156 1.49 17.61 -2.85
N MET A 157 1.09 18.71 -2.20
CA MET A 157 0.50 19.87 -2.85
C MET A 157 1.48 20.57 -3.80
N ILE A 158 2.74 20.73 -3.38
CA ILE A 158 3.79 21.29 -4.23
C ILE A 158 3.96 20.43 -5.48
N TYR A 159 4.11 19.11 -5.29
CA TYR A 159 4.27 18.17 -6.41
C TYR A 159 3.06 18.18 -7.37
N ALA A 160 1.84 18.21 -6.85
CA ALA A 160 0.63 18.27 -7.66
C ALA A 160 0.60 19.55 -8.53
N LYS A 161 0.94 20.69 -7.96
CA LYS A 161 1.02 21.97 -8.68
C LYS A 161 2.11 21.95 -9.75
N ASP A 162 3.28 21.40 -9.46
CA ASP A 162 4.38 21.27 -10.42
C ASP A 162 4.01 20.38 -11.62
N LYS A 163 3.10 19.41 -11.39
CA LYS A 163 2.48 18.59 -12.45
C LYS A 163 1.32 19.28 -13.16
N GLY A 164 1.01 20.52 -12.84
CA GLY A 164 -0.09 21.26 -13.45
C GLY A 164 -1.48 20.85 -12.95
N ILE A 165 -1.55 20.06 -11.87
CA ILE A 165 -2.82 19.61 -11.30
C ILE A 165 -3.37 20.74 -10.43
N ASN A 166 -4.43 21.38 -10.92
CA ASN A 166 -5.16 22.43 -10.22
C ASN A 166 -6.63 22.02 -10.08
N SER A 167 -7.17 22.10 -8.89
CA SER A 167 -8.57 21.79 -8.61
C SER A 167 -9.11 22.64 -7.47
N GLU A 168 -10.39 22.49 -7.14
CA GLU A 168 -10.98 23.13 -5.97
C GLU A 168 -10.20 22.81 -4.70
N GLN A 169 -10.17 23.76 -3.75
CA GLN A 169 -9.39 23.64 -2.52
C GLN A 169 -9.68 22.32 -1.75
N GLY A 170 -10.93 21.89 -1.68
CA GLY A 170 -11.33 20.64 -1.00
C GLY A 170 -10.79 19.38 -1.67
N VAL A 171 -10.70 19.38 -3.01
CA VAL A 171 -10.12 18.29 -3.80
C VAL A 171 -8.60 18.27 -3.64
N MET A 172 -7.94 19.41 -3.75
CA MET A 172 -6.49 19.50 -3.54
C MET A 172 -6.08 19.04 -2.16
N GLU A 173 -6.87 19.38 -1.15
CA GLU A 173 -6.63 18.91 0.21
C GLU A 173 -6.84 17.40 0.33
N PHE A 174 -7.88 16.82 -0.29
CA PHE A 174 -8.06 15.37 -0.34
C PHE A 174 -6.88 14.66 -1.00
N ILE A 175 -6.40 15.17 -2.13
CA ILE A 175 -5.21 14.67 -2.84
C ILE A 175 -3.99 14.70 -1.92
N SER A 176 -3.80 15.78 -1.14
CA SER A 176 -2.64 15.92 -0.26
C SER A 176 -2.56 14.86 0.83
N TYR A 177 -3.69 14.28 1.22
CA TYR A 177 -3.76 13.13 2.14
C TYR A 177 -3.74 11.78 1.43
N ASN A 178 -3.91 11.75 0.11
CA ASN A 178 -4.01 10.55 -0.72
C ASN A 178 -3.05 10.64 -1.94
N PRO A 179 -1.73 10.67 -1.72
CA PRO A 179 -0.74 10.91 -2.79
C PRO A 179 -0.75 9.84 -3.90
N TRP A 180 -1.30 8.64 -3.65
CA TRP A 180 -1.45 7.59 -4.65
C TRP A 180 -2.31 8.02 -5.85
N ILE A 181 -3.19 9.02 -5.67
CA ILE A 181 -4.02 9.60 -6.73
C ILE A 181 -3.16 10.25 -7.83
N LEU A 182 -1.94 10.69 -7.48
CA LEU A 182 -1.01 11.34 -8.40
C LEU A 182 -0.13 10.36 -9.20
N GLU A 183 -0.35 9.05 -9.08
CA GLU A 183 0.35 8.05 -9.87
C GLU A 183 -0.16 8.06 -11.32
N ASP A 184 0.74 7.85 -12.27
CA ASP A 184 0.47 8.03 -13.71
C ASP A 184 -0.71 7.18 -14.23
N HIS A 185 -0.98 6.02 -13.61
CA HIS A 185 -2.11 5.16 -13.97
C HIS A 185 -3.49 5.60 -13.41
N ASN A 186 -3.51 6.66 -12.60
CA ASN A 186 -4.72 7.16 -11.94
C ASN A 186 -5.31 8.44 -12.59
N GLU A 187 -4.94 8.77 -13.84
CA GLU A 187 -5.45 9.96 -14.55
C GLU A 187 -6.98 10.04 -14.54
N LYS A 188 -7.67 8.90 -14.75
CA LYS A 188 -9.14 8.84 -14.72
C LYS A 188 -9.73 9.25 -13.37
N ILE A 189 -9.02 8.94 -12.28
CA ILE A 189 -9.45 9.34 -10.94
C ILE A 189 -9.28 10.85 -10.74
N LEU A 190 -8.18 11.42 -11.25
CA LEU A 190 -7.97 12.87 -11.22
C LEU A 190 -9.08 13.61 -11.96
N ASP A 191 -9.46 13.14 -13.15
CA ASP A 191 -10.55 13.71 -13.93
C ASP A 191 -11.90 13.61 -13.18
N ALA A 192 -12.18 12.47 -12.57
CA ALA A 192 -13.40 12.25 -11.80
C ALA A 192 -13.50 13.17 -10.58
N LEU A 193 -12.38 13.41 -9.89
CA LEU A 193 -12.32 14.28 -8.70
C LEU A 193 -12.81 15.70 -8.98
N HIS A 194 -12.55 16.26 -10.17
CA HIS A 194 -13.05 17.57 -10.54
C HIS A 194 -14.59 17.66 -10.53
N GLY A 195 -15.28 16.54 -10.75
CA GLY A 195 -16.73 16.47 -10.74
C GLY A 195 -17.34 16.18 -9.35
N PHE A 196 -16.57 15.80 -8.36
CA PHE A 196 -17.10 15.32 -7.07
C PHE A 196 -17.84 16.39 -6.29
N GLY A 197 -17.37 17.65 -6.32
CA GLY A 197 -18.07 18.77 -5.70
C GLY A 197 -19.47 18.95 -6.26
N LYS A 198 -19.60 18.91 -7.60
CA LYS A 198 -20.89 19.03 -8.30
C LYS A 198 -21.80 17.84 -8.01
N GLN A 199 -21.30 16.62 -7.99
CA GLN A 199 -22.10 15.44 -7.66
C GLN A 199 -22.72 15.53 -6.27
N ILE A 200 -22.01 16.11 -5.29
CA ILE A 200 -22.50 16.34 -3.92
C ILE A 200 -23.62 17.41 -3.95
N SER A 201 -23.40 18.54 -4.63
CA SER A 201 -24.37 19.63 -4.72
C SER A 201 -25.67 19.20 -5.39
N ASP A 202 -25.57 18.47 -6.46
CA ASP A 202 -26.70 18.00 -7.26
C ASP A 202 -27.36 16.75 -6.69
N LYS A 203 -26.79 16.16 -5.63
CA LYS A 203 -27.18 14.85 -5.05
C LYS A 203 -27.31 13.76 -6.10
N LYS A 204 -26.46 13.80 -7.14
CA LYS A 204 -26.49 12.88 -8.28
C LYS A 204 -25.11 12.31 -8.53
N ILE A 205 -24.96 10.99 -8.35
CA ILE A 205 -23.69 10.29 -8.53
C ILE A 205 -23.54 9.84 -9.98
N SER A 206 -22.51 10.33 -10.67
CA SER A 206 -22.22 10.04 -12.07
C SER A 206 -21.05 9.06 -12.27
N SER A 207 -20.43 8.58 -11.18
CA SER A 207 -19.28 7.64 -11.24
C SER A 207 -19.61 6.43 -12.12
N LYS A 208 -18.67 6.08 -13.02
CA LYS A 208 -18.88 5.10 -14.08
C LYS A 208 -18.39 3.70 -13.70
N ASP A 209 -17.37 3.63 -12.88
CA ASP A 209 -16.76 2.39 -12.47
C ASP A 209 -16.59 2.29 -10.93
N ARG A 210 -16.12 1.15 -10.48
CA ARG A 210 -15.99 0.83 -9.07
C ARG A 210 -14.89 1.63 -8.37
N LEU A 211 -13.76 1.84 -9.03
CA LEU A 211 -12.62 2.57 -8.47
C LEU A 211 -12.99 4.05 -8.26
N GLU A 212 -13.67 4.63 -9.25
CA GLU A 212 -14.21 6.00 -9.19
C GLU A 212 -15.19 6.15 -8.02
N LEU A 213 -16.08 5.17 -7.84
CA LEU A 213 -17.09 5.17 -6.79
C LEU A 213 -16.44 4.98 -5.40
N ASP A 214 -15.47 4.08 -5.27
CA ASP A 214 -14.72 3.88 -4.03
C ASP A 214 -13.97 5.16 -3.63
N THR A 215 -13.31 5.81 -4.59
CA THR A 215 -12.63 7.09 -4.37
C THR A 215 -13.62 8.21 -3.98
N PHE A 216 -14.82 8.22 -4.56
CA PHE A 216 -15.87 9.17 -4.20
C PHE A 216 -16.34 8.95 -2.75
N VAL A 217 -16.48 7.70 -2.31
CA VAL A 217 -16.80 7.37 -0.92
C VAL A 217 -15.69 7.86 0.02
N ASP A 218 -14.42 7.66 -0.33
CA ASP A 218 -13.30 8.16 0.46
C ASP A 218 -13.29 9.69 0.55
N TYR A 219 -13.60 10.37 -0.52
CA TYR A 219 -13.74 11.83 -0.52
C TYR A 219 -14.88 12.31 0.38
N LEU A 220 -16.02 11.63 0.38
CA LEU A 220 -17.13 11.93 1.29
C LEU A 220 -16.75 11.71 2.76
N ILE A 221 -16.11 10.60 3.07
CA ILE A 221 -15.61 10.30 4.42
C ILE A 221 -14.63 11.40 4.87
N PHE A 222 -13.70 11.79 4.01
CA PHE A 222 -12.76 12.86 4.28
C PHE A 222 -13.45 14.19 4.59
N LYS A 223 -14.42 14.61 3.78
CA LYS A 223 -15.21 15.83 4.02
C LYS A 223 -15.98 15.80 5.34
N ARG A 224 -16.54 14.64 5.70
CA ARG A 224 -17.32 14.48 6.94
C ARG A 224 -16.43 14.45 8.18
N LYS A 225 -15.26 13.80 8.11
CA LYS A 225 -14.30 13.80 9.22
C LYS A 225 -13.93 15.22 9.68
N LYS A 226 -13.84 16.17 8.77
CA LYS A 226 -13.58 17.58 9.10
C LYS A 226 -14.70 18.25 9.89
N LYS A 227 -15.93 17.76 9.79
CA LYS A 227 -17.12 18.30 10.45
C LYS A 227 -17.45 17.60 11.77
N VAL A 228 -16.69 16.60 12.18
CA VAL A 228 -16.96 15.80 13.40
C VAL A 228 -16.84 16.64 14.69
N ASN A 229 -16.11 17.75 14.67
CA ASN A 229 -15.93 18.62 15.85
C ASN A 229 -17.00 19.70 16.05
N GLY A 230 -18.09 19.67 15.27
CA GLY A 230 -19.16 20.66 15.30
C GLY A 230 -20.48 20.14 15.89
N THR A 231 -21.51 20.97 15.81
CA THR A 231 -22.88 20.66 16.28
C THR A 231 -23.50 19.43 15.63
N GLU A 232 -23.04 19.06 14.41
CA GLU A 232 -23.50 17.91 13.63
C GLU A 232 -22.59 16.67 13.79
N ALA A 233 -21.74 16.63 14.83
CA ALA A 233 -20.73 15.57 15.00
C ALA A 233 -21.34 14.16 14.98
N ARG A 234 -22.48 13.96 15.66
CA ARG A 234 -23.15 12.65 15.74
C ARG A 234 -23.68 12.19 14.37
N ASP A 235 -24.31 13.08 13.62
CA ASP A 235 -24.82 12.78 12.26
C ASP A 235 -23.65 12.45 11.30
N ASN A 236 -22.58 13.25 11.35
CA ASN A 236 -21.40 13.01 10.54
C ASN A 236 -20.72 11.67 10.88
N LEU A 237 -20.64 11.29 12.16
CA LEU A 237 -20.11 9.99 12.57
C LEU A 237 -20.97 8.83 12.07
N GLN A 238 -22.29 8.93 12.18
CA GLN A 238 -23.20 7.89 11.67
C GLN A 238 -23.04 7.71 10.16
N LYS A 239 -23.02 8.80 9.40
CA LYS A 239 -22.83 8.77 7.95
C LYS A 239 -21.44 8.24 7.55
N ILE A 240 -20.39 8.51 8.32
CA ILE A 240 -19.07 7.92 8.13
C ILE A 240 -19.13 6.38 8.29
N LEU A 241 -19.85 5.88 9.29
CA LEU A 241 -20.03 4.44 9.49
C LEU A 241 -20.76 3.80 8.30
N GLU A 242 -21.86 4.39 7.86
CA GLU A 242 -22.62 3.94 6.69
C GLU A 242 -21.76 3.92 5.41
N LEU A 243 -20.95 4.97 5.17
CA LEU A 243 -20.04 5.05 4.03
C LEU A 243 -18.94 3.98 4.10
N ASN A 244 -18.40 3.69 5.30
CA ASN A 244 -17.43 2.61 5.46
C ASN A 244 -18.04 1.23 5.19
N ASP A 245 -19.31 0.99 5.58
CA ASP A 245 -20.02 -0.25 5.27
C ASP A 245 -20.27 -0.40 3.77
N ILE A 246 -20.59 0.70 3.08
CA ILE A 246 -20.73 0.72 1.61
C ILE A 246 -19.38 0.37 0.97
N LYS A 247 -18.29 1.02 1.40
CA LYS A 247 -16.94 0.75 0.90
C LYS A 247 -16.54 -0.72 1.10
N LYS A 248 -16.77 -1.26 2.29
CA LYS A 248 -16.51 -2.67 2.58
C LYS A 248 -17.31 -3.60 1.67
N SER A 249 -18.57 -3.27 1.40
CA SER A 249 -19.45 -4.04 0.52
C SER A 249 -19.04 -3.92 -0.96
N LEU A 250 -18.53 -2.78 -1.40
CA LEU A 250 -17.97 -2.60 -2.75
C LEU A 250 -16.74 -3.47 -2.97
N ASN A 251 -15.89 -3.64 -1.94
CA ASN A 251 -14.62 -4.36 -2.02
C ASN A 251 -14.71 -5.82 -1.56
N SER A 252 -15.93 -6.32 -1.27
CA SER A 252 -16.15 -7.72 -0.84
C SER A 252 -16.28 -8.66 -2.05
N PRO A 253 -16.01 -9.98 -1.88
CA PRO A 253 -16.22 -10.97 -2.93
C PRO A 253 -17.67 -11.06 -3.44
N ASN A 254 -18.64 -10.74 -2.59
CA ASN A 254 -20.08 -10.70 -2.93
C ASN A 254 -20.54 -9.31 -3.43
N ASN A 255 -19.69 -8.61 -4.03
CA ASN A 255 -19.79 -7.32 -4.70
C ASN A 255 -21.20 -6.69 -4.74
N LEU A 256 -21.37 -5.59 -3.99
CA LEU A 256 -22.53 -4.69 -4.17
C LEU A 256 -22.54 -4.14 -5.61
N SER A 257 -23.71 -4.18 -6.28
CA SER A 257 -23.81 -3.58 -7.62
C SER A 257 -23.58 -2.05 -7.55
N ILE A 258 -23.01 -1.48 -8.61
CA ILE A 258 -22.71 -0.04 -8.69
C ILE A 258 -23.98 0.79 -8.49
N ASP A 259 -25.10 0.37 -9.04
CA ASP A 259 -26.38 1.11 -8.94
C ASP A 259 -26.92 1.11 -7.50
N ILE A 260 -26.86 -0.02 -6.82
CA ILE A 260 -27.26 -0.11 -5.39
C ILE A 260 -26.32 0.73 -4.54
N ALA A 261 -25.01 0.68 -4.81
CA ALA A 261 -24.05 1.51 -4.10
C ALA A 261 -24.35 3.00 -4.28
N LYS A 262 -24.63 3.47 -5.50
CA LYS A 262 -25.03 4.87 -5.79
C LYS A 262 -26.25 5.28 -5.00
N LEU A 263 -27.29 4.44 -4.96
CA LEU A 263 -28.51 4.72 -4.17
C LEU A 263 -28.19 4.88 -2.67
N ARG A 264 -27.41 3.97 -2.10
CA ARG A 264 -27.00 4.05 -0.68
C ARG A 264 -26.12 5.25 -0.39
N ILE A 265 -25.18 5.61 -1.27
CA ILE A 265 -24.34 6.79 -1.11
C ILE A 265 -25.19 8.06 -1.21
N THR A 266 -26.18 8.11 -2.11
CA THR A 266 -27.07 9.27 -2.23
C THR A 266 -27.85 9.55 -0.95
N SER A 267 -28.21 8.53 -0.17
CA SER A 267 -28.84 8.72 1.16
C SER A 267 -27.89 9.30 2.21
N CYS A 268 -26.57 9.20 1.97
CA CYS A 268 -25.54 9.77 2.85
C CYS A 268 -25.16 11.22 2.47
N LEU A 269 -25.55 11.71 1.28
CA LEU A 269 -25.28 13.08 0.86
C LEU A 269 -26.18 14.08 1.58
#